data_d36e249b461e7ffe50e017a53e5fc606
#
_entry.id   d36e249b461e7ffe50e017a53e5fc606
#
_cell.length_a   1.000
_cell.length_b   1.000
_cell.length_c   1.000
_cell.angle_alpha   90.00
_cell.angle_beta   90.00
_cell.angle_gamma   90.00
#
_symmetry.space_group_name_H-M   'P 1'
#
loop_
_entity.id
_entity.type
_entity.pdbx_description
1 polymer ?
#
loop_
_entity_poly.entity_id
_entity_poly.type
_entity_poly.pdbx_seq_one_letter_code
_entity_poly.pdbx_strand_id
1 'polypeptide(L)'
;MRFLIGIVLGLILTTHLASAAQHCRKVDVDRSSGFCTVPDPALTPGEMDASLACVSNVDRPRRVTEAEKNAILAAYGLPAGTDKSTGEFDHWLPHWMGGSDTERNIWFEPHAGKFGSFTKDKVELLLYRRVCVNKTMTLEQAKKLYLTGWTQLVPKQ
;
A
#
# COMPACT_ATOMS: atom_id res chain seq x y z
N MET A 1 -57.13 40.04 9.05
CA MET A 1 -56.63 38.67 8.68
C MET A 1 -55.13 38.78 8.45
N ARG A 2 -54.28 38.38 9.40
CA ARG A 2 -52.82 38.44 9.29
C ARG A 2 -52.33 37.03 8.97
N PHE A 3 -51.75 36.81 7.77
CA PHE A 3 -51.10 35.55 7.42
C PHE A 3 -49.66 35.54 7.97
N LEU A 4 -49.39 34.61 8.88
CA LEU A 4 -48.05 34.29 9.36
C LEU A 4 -47.46 33.30 8.37
N ILE A 5 -46.45 33.73 7.59
CA ILE A 5 -45.65 32.85 6.74
C ILE A 5 -44.58 32.24 7.64
N GLY A 6 -44.73 30.97 8.00
CA GLY A 6 -43.71 30.19 8.68
C GLY A 6 -42.60 29.82 7.74
N ILE A 7 -41.39 30.38 7.93
CA ILE A 7 -40.17 29.96 7.22
C ILE A 7 -39.67 28.69 7.93
N VAL A 8 -39.81 27.55 7.25
CA VAL A 8 -39.16 26.29 7.68
C VAL A 8 -37.72 26.33 7.20
N LEU A 9 -36.83 26.61 8.15
CA LEU A 9 -35.37 26.54 7.88
C LEU A 9 -34.98 25.06 7.87
N GLY A 10 -34.88 24.48 6.69
CA GLY A 10 -34.39 23.13 6.51
C GLY A 10 -32.87 23.05 6.83
N LEU A 11 -32.56 22.44 7.96
CA LEU A 11 -31.16 22.14 8.33
C LEU A 11 -30.63 21.02 7.41
N ILE A 12 -29.88 21.40 6.38
CA ILE A 12 -29.18 20.43 5.54
C ILE A 12 -28.00 19.90 6.37
N LEU A 13 -28.18 18.74 7.00
CA LEU A 13 -27.07 17.99 7.59
C LEU A 13 -26.21 17.45 6.44
N THR A 14 -25.16 18.16 6.08
CA THR A 14 -24.10 17.63 5.25
C THR A 14 -23.31 16.63 6.09
N THR A 15 -23.65 15.35 5.98
CA THR A 15 -22.79 14.28 6.48
C THR A 15 -21.51 14.27 5.65
N HIS A 16 -20.47 14.96 6.12
CA HIS A 16 -19.14 14.71 5.63
C HIS A 16 -18.81 13.26 6.02
N LEU A 17 -18.89 12.35 5.06
CA LEU A 17 -18.24 11.05 5.18
C LEU A 17 -16.75 11.37 5.31
N ALA A 18 -16.26 11.41 6.55
CA ALA A 18 -14.84 11.44 6.80
C ALA A 18 -14.27 10.18 6.12
N SER A 19 -13.56 10.37 5.01
CA SER A 19 -12.78 9.30 4.42
C SER A 19 -11.88 8.77 5.52
N ALA A 20 -12.05 7.49 5.89
CA ALA A 20 -11.20 6.88 6.90
C ALA A 20 -9.75 7.00 6.40
N ALA A 21 -8.96 7.81 7.11
CA ALA A 21 -7.56 7.99 6.75
C ALA A 21 -6.82 6.68 7.05
N GLN A 22 -6.09 6.20 6.07
CA GLN A 22 -5.24 5.02 6.23
C GLN A 22 -4.23 5.24 7.37
N HIS A 23 -4.08 4.24 8.26
CA HIS A 23 -3.10 4.30 9.34
C HIS A 23 -1.68 4.24 8.77
N CYS A 24 -0.95 5.34 8.86
CA CYS A 24 0.48 5.43 8.55
C CYS A 24 1.14 6.56 9.34
N ARG A 25 2.48 6.53 9.42
CA ARG A 25 3.21 7.63 10.03
C ARG A 25 3.09 8.88 9.16
N LYS A 26 2.96 10.06 9.77
CA LYS A 26 2.84 11.35 9.04
C LYS A 26 3.95 11.62 8.03
N VAL A 27 5.16 11.10 8.29
CA VAL A 27 6.33 11.25 7.40
C VAL A 27 6.23 10.38 6.14
N ASP A 28 5.37 9.36 6.16
CA ASP A 28 5.20 8.39 5.10
C ASP A 28 3.95 8.67 4.24
N VAL A 29 3.34 9.85 4.41
CA VAL A 29 2.17 10.27 3.64
C VAL A 29 2.61 11.02 2.40
N ASP A 30 2.12 10.58 1.24
CA ASP A 30 2.23 11.38 0.01
C ASP A 30 1.32 12.60 0.12
N ARG A 31 1.92 13.78 0.14
CA ARG A 31 1.20 15.06 0.28
C ARG A 31 0.24 15.36 -0.84
N SER A 32 0.41 14.74 -2.01
CA SER A 32 -0.44 14.97 -3.17
C SER A 32 -1.74 14.16 -3.11
N SER A 33 -1.71 12.99 -2.54
CA SER A 33 -2.85 12.07 -2.47
C SER A 33 -3.41 11.87 -1.06
N GLY A 34 -2.63 12.16 -0.01
CA GLY A 34 -2.98 11.88 1.38
C GLY A 34 -2.85 10.41 1.77
N PHE A 35 -2.37 9.54 0.86
CA PHE A 35 -2.18 8.11 1.11
C PHE A 35 -0.77 7.79 1.63
N CYS A 36 -0.64 6.63 2.27
CA CYS A 36 0.64 6.13 2.73
C CYS A 36 1.55 5.76 1.54
N THR A 37 2.83 6.08 1.64
CA THR A 37 3.86 5.64 0.66
C THR A 37 4.58 4.38 1.10
N VAL A 38 4.48 4.06 2.40
CA VAL A 38 4.97 2.82 3.01
C VAL A 38 3.96 2.35 4.05
N PRO A 39 3.85 1.04 4.31
CA PRO A 39 2.97 0.54 5.35
C PRO A 39 3.44 0.95 6.75
N ASP A 40 2.53 0.90 7.72
CA ASP A 40 2.90 1.04 9.13
C ASP A 40 3.77 -0.16 9.56
N PRO A 41 5.01 0.04 10.00
CA PRO A 41 5.90 -1.06 10.39
C PRO A 41 5.42 -1.82 11.64
N ALA A 42 4.50 -1.26 12.43
CA ALA A 42 3.86 -1.96 13.53
C ALA A 42 2.86 -3.01 13.04
N LEU A 43 2.23 -2.77 11.89
CA LEU A 43 1.26 -3.67 11.27
C LEU A 43 1.91 -4.57 10.23
N THR A 44 2.73 -3.98 9.36
CA THR A 44 3.36 -4.66 8.23
C THR A 44 4.88 -4.44 8.25
N PRO A 45 5.62 -5.14 9.13
CA PRO A 45 7.07 -4.96 9.29
C PRO A 45 7.88 -5.42 8.09
N GLY A 46 7.29 -6.21 7.18
CA GLY A 46 7.97 -6.80 6.05
C GLY A 46 8.63 -8.14 6.37
N GLU A 47 7.85 -9.20 6.40
CA GLU A 47 8.37 -10.58 6.57
C GLU A 47 8.82 -11.18 5.23
N MET A 48 9.92 -11.91 5.26
CA MET A 48 10.44 -12.59 4.09
C MET A 48 11.24 -13.85 4.45
N ASP A 49 11.29 -14.78 3.51
CA ASP A 49 12.25 -15.90 3.49
C ASP A 49 13.24 -15.70 2.33
N ALA A 50 14.48 -15.40 2.66
CA ALA A 50 15.53 -15.14 1.66
C ALA A 50 15.82 -16.34 0.75
N SER A 51 15.53 -17.57 1.17
CA SER A 51 15.70 -18.78 0.35
C SER A 51 14.73 -18.82 -0.82
N LEU A 52 13.63 -18.06 -0.76
CA LEU A 52 12.61 -17.93 -1.80
C LEU A 52 12.88 -16.75 -2.75
N ALA A 53 13.98 -16.04 -2.56
CA ALA A 53 14.33 -14.92 -3.46
C ALA A 53 14.57 -15.39 -4.88
N CYS A 54 14.09 -14.62 -5.85
CA CYS A 54 14.14 -14.91 -7.28
C CYS A 54 13.41 -16.19 -7.73
N VAL A 55 12.63 -16.82 -6.85
CA VAL A 55 11.72 -17.91 -7.25
C VAL A 55 10.59 -17.31 -8.08
N SER A 56 10.18 -17.99 -9.14
CA SER A 56 9.15 -17.48 -10.05
C SER A 56 7.76 -17.50 -9.39
N ASN A 57 6.86 -16.62 -9.83
CA ASN A 57 5.48 -16.62 -9.36
C ASN A 57 4.71 -17.89 -9.78
N VAL A 58 5.19 -18.62 -10.78
CA VAL A 58 4.61 -19.92 -11.20
C VAL A 58 4.91 -20.97 -10.14
N ASP A 59 6.14 -20.98 -9.62
CA ASP A 59 6.59 -21.96 -8.62
C ASP A 59 6.12 -21.57 -7.19
N ARG A 60 5.84 -20.28 -6.99
CA ARG A 60 5.33 -19.74 -5.74
C ARG A 60 4.13 -18.81 -5.99
N PRO A 61 2.91 -19.35 -6.21
CA PRO A 61 1.72 -18.53 -6.42
C PRO A 61 1.33 -17.80 -5.13
N ARG A 62 0.90 -16.55 -5.27
CA ARG A 62 0.38 -15.73 -4.15
C ARG A 62 -0.88 -16.37 -3.55
N ARG A 63 -1.00 -16.36 -2.21
CA ARG A 63 -2.08 -17.04 -1.48
C ARG A 63 -2.70 -16.13 -0.41
N VAL A 64 -3.21 -14.96 -0.81
CA VAL A 64 -3.90 -14.05 0.12
C VAL A 64 -5.41 -14.24 -0.04
N THR A 65 -6.07 -14.73 1.01
CA THR A 65 -7.52 -14.98 1.02
C THR A 65 -8.32 -13.69 1.19
N GLU A 66 -9.61 -13.71 0.85
CA GLU A 66 -10.50 -12.56 1.08
C GLU A 66 -10.69 -12.24 2.59
N ALA A 67 -10.61 -13.25 3.47
CA ALA A 67 -10.65 -13.04 4.90
C ALA A 67 -9.41 -12.24 5.39
N GLU A 68 -8.22 -12.60 4.93
CA GLU A 68 -6.98 -11.88 5.21
C GLU A 68 -7.01 -10.45 4.66
N LYS A 69 -7.50 -10.25 3.44
CA LYS A 69 -7.67 -8.91 2.86
C LYS A 69 -8.58 -8.02 3.71
N ASN A 70 -9.69 -8.56 4.20
CA ASN A 70 -10.60 -7.82 5.08
C ASN A 70 -9.95 -7.51 6.45
N ALA A 71 -9.16 -8.44 7.00
CA ALA A 71 -8.39 -8.21 8.22
C ALA A 71 -7.35 -7.10 8.04
N ILE A 72 -6.65 -7.08 6.89
CA ILE A 72 -5.69 -6.02 6.53
C ILE A 72 -6.40 -4.66 6.45
N LEU A 73 -7.54 -4.57 5.73
CA LEU A 73 -8.30 -3.31 5.66
C LEU A 73 -8.68 -2.81 7.05
N ALA A 74 -9.20 -3.71 7.91
CA ALA A 74 -9.59 -3.35 9.28
C ALA A 74 -8.40 -2.87 10.11
N ALA A 75 -7.24 -3.54 10.03
CA ALA A 75 -6.02 -3.14 10.72
C ALA A 75 -5.54 -1.73 10.31
N TYR A 76 -5.72 -1.38 9.04
CA TYR A 76 -5.37 -0.05 8.51
C TYR A 76 -6.49 1.00 8.69
N GLY A 77 -7.57 0.67 9.41
CA GLY A 77 -8.70 1.58 9.63
C GLY A 77 -9.54 1.85 8.37
N LEU A 78 -9.41 1.00 7.36
CA LEU A 78 -10.15 1.11 6.11
C LEU A 78 -11.45 0.30 6.20
N PRO A 79 -12.58 0.79 5.65
CA PRO A 79 -13.84 0.05 5.64
C PRO A 79 -13.75 -1.26 4.85
N ALA A 80 -14.49 -2.28 5.26
CA ALA A 80 -14.61 -3.54 4.51
C ALA A 80 -15.13 -3.34 3.06
N GLY A 81 -15.86 -2.24 2.81
CA GLY A 81 -16.33 -1.84 1.48
C GLY A 81 -15.36 -0.92 0.72
N THR A 82 -14.10 -0.83 1.15
CA THR A 82 -13.08 -0.03 0.43
C THR A 82 -13.04 -0.44 -1.05
N ASP A 83 -13.14 0.56 -1.93
CA ASP A 83 -13.08 0.34 -3.37
C ASP A 83 -11.70 -0.20 -3.76
N LYS A 84 -11.66 -1.47 -4.12
CA LYS A 84 -10.42 -2.16 -4.51
C LYS A 84 -9.84 -1.65 -5.84
N SER A 85 -10.57 -0.81 -6.58
CA SER A 85 -10.03 -0.14 -7.77
C SER A 85 -9.11 1.04 -7.42
N THR A 86 -9.13 1.50 -6.17
CA THR A 86 -8.28 2.60 -5.69
C THR A 86 -6.91 2.16 -5.22
N GLY A 87 -6.67 0.85 -5.12
CA GLY A 87 -5.43 0.26 -4.66
C GLY A 87 -5.42 -1.25 -4.84
N GLU A 88 -4.38 -1.89 -4.36
CA GLU A 88 -4.20 -3.33 -4.41
C GLU A 88 -3.64 -3.89 -3.10
N PHE A 89 -3.90 -5.18 -2.86
CA PHE A 89 -3.23 -5.91 -1.78
C PHE A 89 -1.87 -6.37 -2.29
N ASP A 90 -0.83 -5.69 -1.88
CA ASP A 90 0.51 -5.99 -2.37
C ASP A 90 1.50 -6.25 -1.25
N HIS A 91 2.61 -6.89 -1.63
CA HIS A 91 3.72 -7.21 -0.75
C HIS A 91 4.53 -5.95 -0.43
N TRP A 92 4.73 -5.68 0.87
CA TRP A 92 5.67 -4.62 1.28
C TRP A 92 7.10 -4.99 0.87
N LEU A 93 7.61 -6.13 1.30
CA LEU A 93 8.80 -6.71 0.67
C LEU A 93 8.33 -7.57 -0.51
N PRO A 94 8.77 -7.25 -1.73
CA PRO A 94 8.28 -7.88 -2.93
C PRO A 94 8.38 -9.40 -2.91
N HIS A 95 7.43 -10.05 -3.56
CA HIS A 95 7.39 -11.50 -3.65
C HIS A 95 8.70 -12.09 -4.19
N TRP A 96 9.32 -11.44 -5.17
CA TRP A 96 10.61 -11.86 -5.72
C TRP A 96 11.79 -11.74 -4.74
N MET A 97 11.68 -10.90 -3.69
CA MET A 97 12.64 -10.87 -2.57
C MET A 97 12.46 -12.03 -1.60
N GLY A 98 11.40 -12.81 -1.74
CA GLY A 98 10.98 -13.83 -0.80
C GLY A 98 9.93 -13.33 0.19
N GLY A 99 9.30 -12.17 -0.07
CA GLY A 99 8.26 -11.59 0.79
C GLY A 99 7.11 -12.56 1.06
N SER A 100 6.67 -12.69 2.33
CA SER A 100 5.64 -13.64 2.75
C SER A 100 4.24 -13.20 2.31
N ASP A 101 3.31 -14.15 2.19
CA ASP A 101 1.89 -13.91 1.89
C ASP A 101 1.06 -13.64 3.15
N THR A 102 1.69 -13.24 4.27
CA THR A 102 1.01 -12.94 5.53
C THR A 102 0.68 -11.45 5.67
N GLU A 103 -0.25 -11.11 6.57
CA GLU A 103 -0.60 -9.73 6.92
C GLU A 103 0.62 -8.92 7.41
N ARG A 104 1.69 -9.59 7.87
CA ARG A 104 2.93 -8.94 8.28
C ARG A 104 3.80 -8.47 7.11
N ASN A 105 3.39 -8.78 5.88
CA ASN A 105 4.05 -8.32 4.66
C ASN A 105 3.07 -7.84 3.57
N ILE A 106 1.77 -8.08 3.73
CA ILE A 106 0.75 -7.59 2.80
C ILE A 106 0.08 -6.35 3.37
N TRP A 107 -0.15 -5.35 2.54
CA TRP A 107 -0.91 -4.16 2.89
C TRP A 107 -1.82 -3.72 1.73
N PHE A 108 -2.75 -2.83 2.00
CA PHE A 108 -3.53 -2.22 0.93
C PHE A 108 -2.76 -1.00 0.40
N GLU A 109 -2.14 -1.18 -0.76
CA GLU A 109 -1.33 -0.18 -1.41
C GLU A 109 -2.18 0.69 -2.34
N PRO A 110 -2.20 2.02 -2.15
CA PRO A 110 -2.96 2.92 -3.02
C PRO A 110 -2.34 3.03 -4.42
N HIS A 111 -3.18 3.13 -5.45
CA HIS A 111 -2.74 3.47 -6.81
C HIS A 111 -2.42 4.95 -6.97
N ALA A 112 -3.09 5.81 -6.18
CA ALA A 112 -3.02 7.25 -6.29
C ALA A 112 -1.70 7.84 -5.81
N GLY A 113 -1.36 9.02 -6.36
CA GLY A 113 -0.21 9.81 -5.96
C GLY A 113 1.07 9.48 -6.70
N LYS A 114 2.09 10.31 -6.47
CA LYS A 114 3.41 10.17 -7.10
C LYS A 114 4.09 8.84 -6.75
N PHE A 115 3.81 8.31 -5.57
CA PHE A 115 4.42 7.11 -5.02
C PHE A 115 3.40 5.98 -4.82
N GLY A 116 2.35 5.95 -5.65
CA GLY A 116 1.41 4.82 -5.67
C GLY A 116 2.00 3.56 -6.29
N SER A 117 1.24 2.46 -6.26
CA SER A 117 1.69 1.12 -6.62
C SER A 117 2.39 1.04 -7.96
N PHE A 118 1.85 1.67 -9.02
CA PHE A 118 2.49 1.68 -10.36
C PHE A 118 3.90 2.28 -10.38
N THR A 119 4.21 3.17 -9.43
CA THR A 119 5.56 3.73 -9.30
C THR A 119 6.44 2.79 -8.50
N LYS A 120 5.91 2.15 -7.45
CA LYS A 120 6.61 1.14 -6.66
C LYS A 120 7.00 -0.05 -7.52
N ASP A 121 6.11 -0.56 -8.35
CA ASP A 121 6.38 -1.65 -9.31
C ASP A 121 7.60 -1.39 -10.19
N LYS A 122 7.78 -0.15 -10.67
CA LYS A 122 8.95 0.21 -11.48
C LYS A 122 10.25 0.09 -10.69
N VAL A 123 10.23 0.47 -9.42
CA VAL A 123 11.39 0.33 -8.52
C VAL A 123 11.64 -1.13 -8.21
N GLU A 124 10.62 -1.92 -7.97
CA GLU A 124 10.72 -3.36 -7.77
C GLU A 124 11.34 -4.07 -8.98
N LEU A 125 10.85 -3.76 -10.16
CA LEU A 125 11.39 -4.31 -11.40
C LEU A 125 12.86 -3.93 -11.62
N LEU A 126 13.23 -2.69 -11.27
CA LEU A 126 14.62 -2.24 -11.34
C LEU A 126 15.52 -3.08 -10.42
N LEU A 127 15.10 -3.28 -9.18
CA LEU A 127 15.85 -4.05 -8.19
C LEU A 127 15.87 -5.54 -8.54
N TYR A 128 14.74 -6.11 -8.97
CA TYR A 128 14.65 -7.49 -9.46
C TYR A 128 15.69 -7.75 -10.56
N ARG A 129 15.76 -6.88 -11.56
CA ARG A 129 16.73 -7.02 -12.65
C ARG A 129 18.17 -7.02 -12.14
N ARG A 130 18.50 -6.15 -11.17
CA ARG A 130 19.84 -6.07 -10.59
C ARG A 130 20.21 -7.30 -9.78
N VAL A 131 19.26 -7.86 -9.03
CA VAL A 131 19.49 -9.00 -8.13
C VAL A 131 19.34 -10.33 -8.86
N CYS A 132 18.20 -10.54 -9.51
CA CYS A 132 17.83 -11.86 -10.03
C CYS A 132 18.33 -12.11 -11.47
N VAL A 133 18.42 -11.07 -12.29
CA VAL A 133 18.81 -11.21 -13.70
C VAL A 133 20.29 -10.90 -13.89
N ASN A 134 20.70 -9.67 -13.62
CA ASN A 134 22.05 -9.17 -13.94
C ASN A 134 23.09 -9.56 -12.88
N LYS A 135 22.67 -9.96 -11.67
CA LYS A 135 23.55 -10.31 -10.55
C LYS A 135 24.54 -9.19 -10.16
N THR A 136 24.14 -7.93 -10.34
CA THR A 136 24.98 -6.74 -10.06
C THR A 136 24.72 -6.16 -8.66
N MET A 137 23.79 -6.75 -7.90
CA MET A 137 23.43 -6.34 -6.55
C MET A 137 23.05 -7.57 -5.73
N THR A 138 23.40 -7.58 -4.43
CA THR A 138 22.95 -8.64 -3.53
C THR A 138 21.52 -8.38 -3.06
N LEU A 139 20.83 -9.44 -2.60
CA LEU A 139 19.49 -9.34 -2.02
C LEU A 139 19.47 -8.37 -0.83
N GLU A 140 20.47 -8.47 0.07
CA GLU A 140 20.57 -7.62 1.25
C GLU A 140 20.77 -6.13 0.90
N GLN A 141 21.58 -5.85 -0.13
CA GLN A 141 21.71 -4.48 -0.64
C GLN A 141 20.40 -3.95 -1.19
N ALA A 142 19.68 -4.75 -1.97
CA ALA A 142 18.37 -4.37 -2.52
C ALA A 142 17.34 -4.13 -1.41
N LYS A 143 17.24 -5.05 -0.44
CA LYS A 143 16.36 -4.94 0.71
C LYS A 143 16.64 -3.66 1.52
N LYS A 144 17.92 -3.40 1.83
CA LYS A 144 18.32 -2.19 2.55
C LYS A 144 17.88 -0.92 1.81
N LEU A 145 18.20 -0.82 0.51
CA LEU A 145 17.80 0.33 -0.31
C LEU A 145 16.28 0.51 -0.34
N TYR A 146 15.54 -0.58 -0.50
CA TYR A 146 14.10 -0.57 -0.56
C TYR A 146 13.47 -0.08 0.75
N LEU A 147 13.86 -0.66 1.88
CA LEU A 147 13.32 -0.33 3.20
C LEU A 147 13.70 1.06 3.69
N THR A 148 14.87 1.58 3.30
CA THR A 148 15.34 2.90 3.76
C THR A 148 14.82 4.06 2.94
N GLY A 149 14.31 3.81 1.72
CA GLY A 149 13.81 4.90 0.88
C GLY A 149 13.56 4.53 -0.56
N TRP A 150 12.67 3.58 -0.83
CA TRP A 150 12.33 3.18 -2.19
C TRP A 150 11.87 4.37 -3.06
N THR A 151 11.25 5.38 -2.47
CA THR A 151 10.80 6.60 -3.18
C THR A 151 11.95 7.40 -3.79
N GLN A 152 13.17 7.26 -3.26
CA GLN A 152 14.37 7.88 -3.81
C GLN A 152 14.95 7.11 -5.01
N LEU A 153 14.52 5.86 -5.19
CA LEU A 153 14.93 5.02 -6.31
C LEU A 153 14.08 5.24 -7.56
N VAL A 154 13.00 6.02 -7.44
CA VAL A 154 12.13 6.35 -8.57
C VAL A 154 12.94 7.09 -9.63
N PRO A 155 12.98 6.61 -10.88
CA PRO A 155 13.70 7.29 -11.96
C PRO A 155 13.21 8.72 -12.11
N LYS A 156 14.13 9.67 -12.21
CA LYS A 156 13.79 11.05 -12.57
C LYS A 156 13.27 11.04 -14.00
N GLN A 157 12.08 11.60 -14.17
CA GLN A 157 11.52 11.83 -15.50
C GLN A 157 12.28 12.94 -16.21
#